data_a86dd9cde5df5d37b6de4175f6d999a2
#
_entry.id   a86dd9cde5df5d37b6de4175f6d999a2
#
_cell.length_a   1.000
_cell.length_b   1.000
_cell.length_c   1.000
_cell.angle_alpha   90.00
_cell.angle_beta   90.00
_cell.angle_gamma   90.00
#
_symmetry.space_group_name_H-M   'P 1'
#
loop_
_entity.id
_entity.type
_entity.pdbx_description
1 polymer ?
#
loop_
_entity_poly.entity_id
_entity_poly.type
_entity_poly.pdbx_seq_one_letter_code
_entity_poly.pdbx_strand_id
1 'polypeptide(L)'
;MLTGVRFLLAVAFALLCAIVYVPAQGPAKPHVVFVTGDDEYRSEITMPMIAEILERRHGFRTSVAYARPKPQTKDNIEGLEALETADLMVIYTRFRALPDPQLKRILDFSKSGKPMIGLRTTTHAFLYPEGSPHASLNDGFGRDVFGQKWITHHGHRSTTEVTIPEGQRGHAILRGVEPFHAKSWLYHVTPLHGTGNTVLLEGRSIHSDKIGKTDQFPLTQPVAWTRSYNGARVFFTTLGHPGDFESPSMRRLLINAIFWALGREVPEGGADAEPVTPYKAPETFDLSKVG
;
A
#
# COMPACT_ATOMS: atom_id res chain seq x y z
N MET A 1 -43.40 -68.50 -56.70
CA MET A 1 -43.54 -67.07 -56.54
C MET A 1 -43.54 -66.76 -55.05
N LEU A 2 -42.45 -66.40 -54.47
CA LEU A 2 -42.33 -66.03 -53.06
C LEU A 2 -41.60 -64.73 -52.95
N THR A 3 -42.36 -63.70 -52.60
CA THR A 3 -41.88 -62.30 -52.35
C THR A 3 -41.32 -62.20 -50.93
N GLY A 4 -40.02 -61.99 -50.80
CA GLY A 4 -39.36 -61.75 -49.54
C GLY A 4 -39.42 -60.28 -49.13
N VAL A 5 -39.99 -60.04 -47.96
CA VAL A 5 -39.99 -58.73 -47.30
C VAL A 5 -38.74 -58.63 -46.48
N ARG A 6 -37.87 -57.59 -46.77
CA ARG A 6 -36.70 -57.26 -45.96
C ARG A 6 -37.11 -56.19 -44.95
N PHE A 7 -37.05 -56.52 -43.66
CA PHE A 7 -37.14 -55.52 -42.56
C PHE A 7 -35.78 -54.86 -42.35
N LEU A 8 -35.72 -53.54 -42.51
CA LEU A 8 -34.59 -52.72 -42.10
C LEU A 8 -34.85 -52.25 -40.66
N LEU A 9 -34.04 -52.72 -39.72
CA LEU A 9 -33.97 -52.12 -38.35
C LEU A 9 -33.08 -50.96 -38.41
N ALA A 10 -33.63 -49.75 -38.19
CA ALA A 10 -32.88 -48.51 -37.91
C ALA A 10 -32.62 -48.39 -36.39
N VAL A 11 -31.36 -48.54 -35.99
CA VAL A 11 -30.94 -48.30 -34.62
C VAL A 11 -30.60 -46.81 -34.49
N ALA A 12 -31.46 -46.04 -33.82
CA ALA A 12 -31.18 -44.66 -33.48
C ALA A 12 -30.29 -44.60 -32.25
N PHE A 13 -29.03 -44.17 -32.43
CA PHE A 13 -28.09 -43.87 -31.34
C PHE A 13 -28.37 -42.47 -30.81
N ALA A 14 -29.06 -42.37 -29.68
CA ALA A 14 -29.25 -41.09 -28.98
C ALA A 14 -27.98 -40.74 -28.22
N LEU A 15 -27.18 -39.79 -28.73
CA LEU A 15 -26.07 -39.17 -27.98
C LEU A 15 -26.64 -38.25 -26.88
N LEU A 16 -26.65 -38.71 -25.65
CA LEU A 16 -26.89 -37.86 -24.47
C LEU A 16 -25.64 -37.00 -24.23
N CYS A 17 -25.61 -35.78 -24.72
CA CYS A 17 -24.62 -34.76 -24.26
C CYS A 17 -24.96 -34.40 -22.81
N ALA A 18 -24.25 -34.95 -21.85
CA ALA A 18 -24.27 -34.46 -20.48
C ALA A 18 -23.64 -33.06 -20.46
N ILE A 19 -24.46 -32.01 -20.34
CA ILE A 19 -23.97 -30.64 -20.08
C ILE A 19 -23.41 -30.66 -18.67
N VAL A 20 -22.07 -30.71 -18.57
CA VAL A 20 -21.36 -30.49 -17.30
C VAL A 20 -21.53 -29.05 -16.95
N TYR A 21 -22.44 -28.75 -16.03
CA TYR A 21 -22.58 -27.40 -15.44
C TYR A 21 -21.34 -27.14 -14.59
N VAL A 22 -20.34 -26.41 -15.15
CA VAL A 22 -19.25 -25.86 -14.39
C VAL A 22 -19.80 -24.56 -13.81
N PRO A 23 -20.00 -24.44 -12.47
CA PRO A 23 -20.43 -23.19 -11.88
C PRO A 23 -19.40 -22.11 -12.25
N ALA A 24 -19.86 -21.01 -12.83
CA ALA A 24 -19.01 -19.86 -13.10
C ALA A 24 -18.39 -19.43 -11.77
N GLN A 25 -17.08 -19.57 -11.62
CA GLN A 25 -16.37 -18.98 -10.48
C GLN A 25 -16.62 -17.48 -10.54
N GLY A 26 -17.18 -16.93 -9.46
CA GLY A 26 -17.32 -15.47 -9.32
C GLY A 26 -15.96 -14.80 -9.56
N PRO A 27 -15.93 -13.50 -9.90
CA PRO A 27 -14.69 -12.79 -10.16
C PRO A 27 -13.71 -13.00 -9.00
N ALA A 28 -12.48 -13.37 -9.33
CA ALA A 28 -11.45 -13.64 -8.35
C ALA A 28 -11.31 -12.44 -7.41
N LYS A 29 -11.24 -12.71 -6.10
CA LYS A 29 -11.04 -11.65 -5.09
C LYS A 29 -9.65 -11.04 -5.29
N PRO A 30 -9.51 -9.71 -5.43
CA PRO A 30 -8.21 -9.09 -5.54
C PRO A 30 -7.32 -9.44 -4.34
N HIS A 31 -6.05 -9.74 -4.60
CA HIS A 31 -5.08 -10.09 -3.59
C HIS A 31 -4.17 -8.90 -3.27
N VAL A 32 -4.32 -8.36 -2.07
CA VAL A 32 -3.47 -7.27 -1.55
C VAL A 32 -2.46 -7.84 -0.58
N VAL A 33 -1.17 -7.61 -0.86
CA VAL A 33 -0.08 -8.05 0.02
C VAL A 33 0.51 -6.85 0.75
N PHE A 34 0.52 -6.92 2.06
CA PHE A 34 1.13 -5.93 2.94
C PHE A 34 2.53 -6.38 3.33
N VAL A 35 3.54 -5.61 2.96
CA VAL A 35 4.94 -5.85 3.34
C VAL A 35 5.27 -4.93 4.51
N THR A 36 5.38 -5.50 5.71
CA THR A 36 5.73 -4.78 6.92
C THR A 36 7.21 -4.98 7.29
N GLY A 37 7.78 -4.04 7.95
CA GLY A 37 9.20 -4.05 8.32
C GLY A 37 9.65 -2.64 8.68
N ASP A 38 8.74 -1.86 9.24
CA ASP A 38 9.05 -0.59 9.87
C ASP A 38 9.27 -0.85 11.36
N ASP A 39 10.43 -0.46 11.85
CA ASP A 39 10.88 -0.71 13.21
C ASP A 39 10.63 0.48 14.15
N GLU A 40 9.83 1.45 13.71
CA GLU A 40 9.51 2.66 14.48
C GLU A 40 8.02 2.83 14.71
N TYR A 41 7.20 2.70 13.65
CA TYR A 41 5.79 3.10 13.64
C TYR A 41 4.80 1.93 13.68
N ARG A 42 5.22 0.75 14.10
CA ARG A 42 4.34 -0.40 14.38
C ARG A 42 3.54 -0.86 13.16
N SER A 43 4.20 -0.91 11.98
CA SER A 43 3.55 -1.41 10.75
C SER A 43 3.00 -2.83 10.88
N GLU A 44 3.62 -3.66 11.75
CA GLU A 44 3.19 -5.02 12.08
C GLU A 44 1.85 -5.08 12.86
N ILE A 45 1.32 -3.94 13.29
CA ILE A 45 0.01 -3.81 13.95
C ILE A 45 -0.97 -3.05 13.05
N THR A 46 -0.53 -1.93 12.47
CA THR A 46 -1.42 -1.07 11.68
C THR A 46 -1.83 -1.70 10.36
N MET A 47 -0.92 -2.39 9.68
CA MET A 47 -1.23 -3.00 8.38
C MET A 47 -2.15 -4.22 8.48
N PRO A 48 -2.00 -5.15 9.45
CA PRO A 48 -2.99 -6.20 9.68
C PRO A 48 -4.40 -5.68 9.97
N MET A 49 -4.53 -4.58 10.71
CA MET A 49 -5.84 -3.95 10.96
C MET A 49 -6.48 -3.47 9.64
N ILE A 50 -5.72 -2.83 8.74
CA ILE A 50 -6.21 -2.44 7.42
C ILE A 50 -6.54 -3.67 6.56
N ALA A 51 -5.71 -4.72 6.61
CA ALA A 51 -5.95 -5.98 5.92
C ALA A 51 -7.27 -6.62 6.37
N GLU A 52 -7.54 -6.65 7.67
CA GLU A 52 -8.79 -7.18 8.23
C GLU A 52 -10.02 -6.39 7.75
N ILE A 53 -9.95 -5.06 7.67
CA ILE A 53 -11.02 -4.23 7.11
C ILE A 53 -11.29 -4.62 5.65
N LEU A 54 -10.24 -4.75 4.83
CA LEU A 54 -10.38 -5.14 3.42
C LEU A 54 -11.03 -6.52 3.26
N GLU A 55 -10.65 -7.49 4.08
CA GLU A 55 -11.21 -8.83 4.04
C GLU A 55 -12.68 -8.87 4.46
N ARG A 56 -12.97 -8.29 5.62
CA ARG A 56 -14.28 -8.41 6.27
C ARG A 56 -15.33 -7.50 5.67
N ARG A 57 -14.94 -6.30 5.24
CA ARG A 57 -15.91 -5.30 4.74
C ARG A 57 -15.95 -5.22 3.22
N HIS A 58 -14.86 -5.61 2.54
CA HIS A 58 -14.74 -5.42 1.09
C HIS A 58 -14.49 -6.71 0.31
N GLY A 59 -14.36 -7.85 1.00
CA GLY A 59 -14.23 -9.17 0.38
C GLY A 59 -12.92 -9.39 -0.39
N PHE A 60 -11.86 -8.65 -0.08
CA PHE A 60 -10.53 -8.86 -0.64
C PHE A 60 -9.90 -10.14 -0.07
N ARG A 61 -8.90 -10.65 -0.74
CA ARG A 61 -7.90 -11.57 -0.18
C ARG A 61 -6.70 -10.74 0.26
N THR A 62 -6.21 -10.95 1.47
CA THR A 62 -5.01 -10.25 1.95
C THR A 62 -3.94 -11.24 2.42
N SER A 63 -2.70 -10.81 2.41
CA SER A 63 -1.56 -11.45 3.06
C SER A 63 -0.69 -10.39 3.69
N VAL A 64 -0.09 -10.71 4.83
CA VAL A 64 0.83 -9.80 5.51
C VAL A 64 2.16 -10.48 5.68
N ALA A 65 3.22 -9.88 5.12
CA ALA A 65 4.60 -10.30 5.30
C ALA A 65 5.22 -9.51 6.45
N TYR A 66 5.94 -10.19 7.35
CA TYR A 66 6.43 -9.62 8.59
C TYR A 66 7.95 -9.72 8.72
N ALA A 67 8.60 -8.66 9.22
CA ALA A 67 9.96 -8.78 9.72
C ALA A 67 10.00 -9.78 10.90
N ARG A 68 10.89 -10.77 10.84
CA ARG A 68 11.02 -11.86 11.82
C ARG A 68 12.48 -12.10 12.19
N PRO A 69 12.76 -12.53 13.46
CA PRO A 69 11.80 -12.91 14.51
C PRO A 69 11.11 -11.73 15.23
N LYS A 70 11.55 -10.48 15.01
CA LYS A 70 10.99 -9.27 15.63
C LYS A 70 10.89 -8.13 14.61
N PRO A 71 10.06 -7.10 14.82
CA PRO A 71 9.90 -5.97 13.88
C PRO A 71 11.21 -5.25 13.54
N GLN A 72 12.19 -5.25 14.45
CA GLN A 72 13.50 -4.62 14.27
C GLN A 72 14.47 -5.44 13.39
N THR A 73 14.16 -6.71 13.07
CA THR A 73 14.99 -7.55 12.19
C THR A 73 15.14 -6.90 10.82
N LYS A 74 16.38 -6.62 10.40
CA LYS A 74 16.68 -5.83 9.19
C LYS A 74 16.79 -6.67 7.92
N ASP A 75 17.13 -7.94 8.05
CA ASP A 75 17.56 -8.83 6.97
C ASP A 75 16.60 -10.00 6.70
N ASN A 76 15.41 -9.99 7.31
CA ASN A 76 14.42 -11.03 7.08
C ASN A 76 12.99 -10.50 7.14
N ILE A 77 12.23 -10.74 6.07
CA ILE A 77 10.76 -10.55 6.00
C ILE A 77 10.16 -11.87 5.51
N GLU A 78 9.42 -12.55 6.37
CA GLU A 78 8.71 -13.79 6.02
C GLU A 78 7.36 -13.49 5.36
N GLY A 79 6.96 -14.31 4.38
CA GLY A 79 5.69 -14.17 3.66
C GLY A 79 5.79 -13.39 2.35
N LEU A 80 6.98 -12.98 1.91
CA LEU A 80 7.17 -12.24 0.65
C LEU A 80 6.81 -13.05 -0.60
N GLU A 81 6.74 -14.38 -0.52
CA GLU A 81 6.27 -15.24 -1.61
C GLU A 81 4.82 -14.94 -2.03
N ALA A 82 4.01 -14.37 -1.14
CA ALA A 82 2.67 -13.92 -1.46
C ALA A 82 2.63 -12.86 -2.59
N LEU A 83 3.73 -12.12 -2.81
CA LEU A 83 3.85 -11.15 -3.90
C LEU A 83 3.75 -11.79 -5.29
N GLU A 84 4.06 -13.08 -5.44
CA GLU A 84 3.97 -13.79 -6.72
C GLU A 84 2.53 -13.81 -7.25
N THR A 85 1.54 -13.85 -6.35
CA THR A 85 0.11 -13.87 -6.69
C THR A 85 -0.63 -12.57 -6.35
N ALA A 86 0.08 -11.54 -5.88
CA ALA A 86 -0.51 -10.28 -5.50
C ALA A 86 -0.97 -9.47 -6.72
N ASP A 87 -2.09 -8.78 -6.59
CA ASP A 87 -2.58 -7.78 -7.53
C ASP A 87 -2.12 -6.37 -7.13
N LEU A 88 -1.82 -6.15 -5.84
CA LEU A 88 -1.32 -4.89 -5.30
C LEU A 88 -0.39 -5.15 -4.11
N MET A 89 0.70 -4.40 -4.03
CA MET A 89 1.60 -4.35 -2.88
C MET A 89 1.39 -3.07 -2.08
N VAL A 90 1.14 -3.20 -0.77
CA VAL A 90 1.28 -2.13 0.20
C VAL A 90 2.59 -2.34 0.94
N ILE A 91 3.50 -1.38 0.90
CA ILE A 91 4.81 -1.51 1.53
C ILE A 91 5.03 -0.43 2.60
N TYR A 92 5.39 -0.89 3.80
CA TYR A 92 5.68 -0.04 4.94
C TYR A 92 6.92 -0.59 5.66
N THR A 93 8.09 -0.22 5.16
CA THR A 93 9.38 -0.72 5.61
C THR A 93 10.34 0.43 5.92
N ARG A 94 11.40 0.15 6.72
CA ARG A 94 12.42 1.12 7.10
C ARG A 94 13.77 0.43 7.25
N PHE A 95 14.80 0.90 6.51
CA PHE A 95 16.19 0.48 6.66
C PHE A 95 16.41 -1.04 6.61
N ARG A 96 15.76 -1.71 5.63
CA ARG A 96 15.95 -3.16 5.43
C ARG A 96 17.19 -3.43 4.59
N ALA A 97 17.90 -4.50 4.93
CA ALA A 97 19.02 -5.05 4.16
C ALA A 97 18.74 -6.53 3.86
N LEU A 98 17.68 -6.76 3.09
CA LEU A 98 17.19 -8.10 2.78
C LEU A 98 18.19 -8.88 1.90
N PRO A 99 18.32 -10.20 2.07
CA PRO A 99 19.09 -11.05 1.18
C PRO A 99 18.44 -11.08 -0.23
N ASP A 100 19.26 -11.36 -1.25
CA ASP A 100 18.85 -11.33 -2.66
C ASP A 100 17.52 -12.01 -2.98
N PRO A 101 17.21 -13.21 -2.49
CA PRO A 101 15.95 -13.87 -2.82
C PRO A 101 14.72 -13.11 -2.30
N GLN A 102 14.82 -12.45 -1.16
CA GLN A 102 13.74 -11.65 -0.58
C GLN A 102 13.66 -10.28 -1.25
N LEU A 103 14.79 -9.59 -1.43
CA LEU A 103 14.85 -8.33 -2.12
C LEU A 103 14.29 -8.44 -3.55
N LYS A 104 14.68 -9.50 -4.27
CA LYS A 104 14.23 -9.76 -5.64
C LYS A 104 12.71 -9.77 -5.76
N ARG A 105 11.98 -10.38 -4.82
CA ARG A 105 10.50 -10.42 -4.86
C ARG A 105 9.89 -9.02 -4.83
N ILE A 106 10.40 -8.13 -3.97
CA ILE A 106 9.93 -6.73 -3.89
C ILE A 106 10.28 -5.97 -5.18
N LEU A 107 11.51 -6.13 -5.69
CA LEU A 107 11.94 -5.45 -6.91
C LEU A 107 11.22 -5.96 -8.16
N ASP A 108 11.01 -7.26 -8.28
CA ASP A 108 10.25 -7.84 -9.40
C ASP A 108 8.81 -7.33 -9.39
N PHE A 109 8.17 -7.29 -8.20
CA PHE A 109 6.83 -6.72 -8.09
C PHE A 109 6.83 -5.25 -8.51
N SER A 110 7.77 -4.45 -8.02
CA SER A 110 7.84 -3.02 -8.36
C SER A 110 8.04 -2.75 -9.86
N LYS A 111 8.66 -3.69 -10.57
CA LYS A 111 8.90 -3.61 -12.03
C LYS A 111 7.78 -4.23 -12.87
N SER A 112 6.85 -4.94 -12.26
CA SER A 112 5.83 -5.73 -12.95
C SER A 112 4.71 -4.91 -13.62
N GLY A 113 4.63 -3.61 -13.37
CA GLY A 113 3.51 -2.77 -13.80
C GLY A 113 2.24 -2.93 -12.94
N LYS A 114 2.31 -3.68 -11.84
CA LYS A 114 1.22 -3.80 -10.88
C LYS A 114 1.23 -2.62 -9.89
N PRO A 115 0.04 -2.21 -9.37
CA PRO A 115 -0.08 -1.05 -8.50
C PRO A 115 0.60 -1.23 -7.15
N MET A 116 1.06 -0.10 -6.60
CA MET A 116 1.77 -0.06 -5.31
C MET A 116 1.29 1.09 -4.44
N ILE A 117 1.33 0.86 -3.13
CA ILE A 117 1.10 1.88 -2.12
C ILE A 117 2.29 1.87 -1.16
N GLY A 118 2.88 3.04 -0.93
CA GLY A 118 3.95 3.22 0.04
C GLY A 118 3.51 4.13 1.18
N LEU A 119 4.02 3.84 2.38
CA LEU A 119 3.75 4.66 3.56
C LEU A 119 5.06 5.14 4.20
N ARG A 120 5.07 6.39 4.62
CA ARG A 120 6.01 7.04 5.55
C ARG A 120 7.47 6.63 5.32
N THR A 121 7.99 5.73 6.14
CA THR A 121 9.40 5.30 6.13
C THR A 121 9.82 4.55 4.87
N THR A 122 8.89 4.21 3.99
CA THR A 122 9.22 3.62 2.69
C THR A 122 10.03 4.56 1.79
N THR A 123 10.10 5.87 2.11
CA THR A 123 11.06 6.80 1.50
C THR A 123 12.53 6.39 1.73
N HIS A 124 12.78 5.59 2.77
CA HIS A 124 14.08 5.00 3.13
C HIS A 124 13.89 3.52 3.51
N ALA A 125 13.20 2.79 2.63
CA ALA A 125 12.86 1.38 2.83
C ALA A 125 14.07 0.50 3.08
N PHE A 126 15.18 0.78 2.38
CA PHE A 126 16.41 -0.01 2.40
C PHE A 126 17.59 0.77 2.99
N LEU A 127 18.50 0.02 3.61
CA LEU A 127 19.80 0.53 4.06
C LEU A 127 20.85 -0.57 3.95
N TYR A 128 21.47 -0.64 2.77
CA TYR A 128 22.59 -1.53 2.53
C TYR A 128 23.93 -0.84 2.85
N PRO A 129 24.96 -1.56 3.29
CA PRO A 129 26.28 -1.00 3.54
C PRO A 129 26.86 -0.35 2.27
N GLU A 130 27.76 0.60 2.46
CA GLU A 130 28.57 1.15 1.38
C GLU A 130 29.36 0.02 0.67
N GLY A 131 29.40 0.06 -0.66
CA GLY A 131 30.02 -1.00 -1.48
C GLY A 131 29.11 -2.20 -1.78
N SER A 132 27.94 -2.30 -1.16
CA SER A 132 26.94 -3.29 -1.54
C SER A 132 26.43 -3.04 -2.97
N PRO A 133 26.20 -4.09 -3.78
CA PRO A 133 25.55 -3.94 -5.09
C PRO A 133 24.13 -3.33 -5.00
N HIS A 134 23.56 -3.33 -3.82
CA HIS A 134 22.21 -2.80 -3.55
C HIS A 134 22.21 -1.41 -2.89
N ALA A 135 23.38 -0.80 -2.63
CA ALA A 135 23.48 0.50 -1.94
C ALA A 135 22.69 1.64 -2.65
N SER A 136 22.57 1.57 -3.98
CA SER A 136 21.76 2.53 -4.74
C SER A 136 20.27 2.54 -4.39
N LEU A 137 19.75 1.45 -3.81
CA LEU A 137 18.36 1.36 -3.36
C LEU A 137 18.06 2.17 -2.09
N ASN A 138 19.09 2.52 -1.31
CA ASN A 138 18.92 3.25 -0.05
C ASN A 138 18.15 4.56 -0.26
N ASP A 139 18.53 5.33 -1.27
CA ASP A 139 17.83 6.53 -1.71
C ASP A 139 16.93 6.28 -2.93
N GLY A 140 17.37 5.38 -3.83
CA GLY A 140 16.76 5.18 -5.14
C GLY A 140 15.36 4.60 -5.06
N PHE A 141 15.11 3.61 -4.22
CA PHE A 141 13.80 2.97 -4.17
C PHE A 141 12.68 3.95 -3.80
N GLY A 142 12.85 4.69 -2.71
CA GLY A 142 11.87 5.70 -2.29
C GLY A 142 11.70 6.82 -3.33
N ARG A 143 12.83 7.34 -3.84
CA ARG A 143 12.83 8.43 -4.82
C ARG A 143 12.16 8.03 -6.14
N ASP A 144 12.55 6.90 -6.71
CA ASP A 144 12.17 6.54 -8.06
C ASP A 144 10.76 5.92 -8.10
N VAL A 145 10.42 5.07 -7.14
CA VAL A 145 9.11 4.40 -7.09
C VAL A 145 8.05 5.33 -6.50
N PHE A 146 8.35 5.97 -5.38
CA PHE A 146 7.35 6.72 -4.60
C PHE A 146 7.46 8.23 -4.72
N GLY A 147 8.46 8.76 -5.40
CA GLY A 147 8.56 10.17 -5.75
C GLY A 147 9.40 11.00 -4.80
N GLN A 148 9.93 10.45 -3.72
CA GLN A 148 10.94 11.11 -2.89
C GLN A 148 11.66 10.11 -1.97
N LYS A 149 12.95 10.38 -1.72
CA LYS A 149 13.71 9.78 -0.64
C LYS A 149 13.44 10.50 0.67
N TRP A 150 13.87 9.93 1.78
CA TRP A 150 13.86 10.66 3.04
C TRP A 150 14.92 11.79 3.02
N ILE A 151 14.52 13.00 3.42
CA ILE A 151 15.39 14.15 3.51
C ILE A 151 15.54 14.58 4.97
N THR A 152 14.44 14.96 5.60
CA THR A 152 14.35 15.33 7.01
C THR A 152 12.89 15.41 7.46
N HIS A 153 12.66 15.64 8.73
CA HIS A 153 11.34 15.94 9.29
C HIS A 153 11.36 17.22 10.11
N HIS A 154 10.19 17.71 10.50
CA HIS A 154 9.97 18.96 11.22
C HIS A 154 10.08 18.84 12.76
N GLY A 155 10.79 17.80 13.25
CA GLY A 155 11.09 17.59 14.66
C GLY A 155 10.16 16.60 15.37
N HIS A 156 10.71 15.94 16.40
CA HIS A 156 10.04 14.86 17.15
C HIS A 156 8.85 15.34 17.99
N ARG A 157 8.71 16.64 18.24
CA ARG A 157 7.58 17.24 18.94
C ARG A 157 6.54 17.84 17.99
N SER A 158 6.80 17.76 16.69
CA SER A 158 5.87 18.28 15.70
C SER A 158 4.72 17.30 15.47
N THR A 159 3.62 17.85 15.00
CA THR A 159 2.47 17.10 14.47
C THR A 159 2.05 17.77 13.15
N THR A 160 1.07 17.21 12.47
CA THR A 160 0.70 17.69 11.13
C THR A 160 -0.80 17.96 11.03
N GLU A 161 -1.17 19.18 10.70
CA GLU A 161 -2.52 19.52 10.23
C GLU A 161 -2.64 19.14 8.76
N VAL A 162 -3.55 18.23 8.44
CA VAL A 162 -3.76 17.67 7.10
C VAL A 162 -4.95 18.37 6.45
N THR A 163 -4.75 18.90 5.26
CA THR A 163 -5.78 19.61 4.47
C THR A 163 -5.86 19.05 3.05
N ILE A 164 -6.99 19.31 2.41
CA ILE A 164 -7.23 18.96 1.00
C ILE A 164 -7.00 20.24 0.18
N PRO A 165 -6.02 20.26 -0.76
CA PRO A 165 -5.81 21.41 -1.63
C PRO A 165 -7.06 21.73 -2.46
N GLU A 166 -7.23 23.01 -2.79
CA GLU A 166 -8.29 23.44 -3.67
C GLU A 166 -8.23 22.71 -5.01
N GLY A 167 -9.38 22.25 -5.51
CA GLY A 167 -9.47 21.48 -6.76
C GLY A 167 -9.23 19.97 -6.64
N GLN A 168 -8.75 19.46 -5.49
CA GLN A 168 -8.49 18.02 -5.32
C GLN A 168 -9.69 17.22 -4.77
N ARG A 169 -10.69 17.87 -4.18
CA ARG A 169 -11.86 17.21 -3.55
C ARG A 169 -12.62 16.24 -4.46
N GLY A 170 -12.55 16.41 -5.77
CA GLY A 170 -13.16 15.51 -6.75
C GLY A 170 -12.40 14.21 -7.01
N HIS A 171 -11.18 14.06 -6.49
CA HIS A 171 -10.40 12.86 -6.73
C HIS A 171 -10.97 11.66 -5.97
N ALA A 172 -11.10 10.50 -6.62
CA ALA A 172 -11.75 9.32 -6.05
C ALA A 172 -11.15 8.87 -4.70
N ILE A 173 -9.83 8.99 -4.53
CA ILE A 173 -9.15 8.65 -3.26
C ILE A 173 -9.65 9.52 -2.09
N LEU A 174 -10.13 10.72 -2.36
CA LEU A 174 -10.56 11.67 -1.33
C LEU A 174 -12.05 11.61 -0.99
N ARG A 175 -12.81 10.69 -1.60
CA ARG A 175 -14.22 10.49 -1.27
C ARG A 175 -14.41 10.13 0.20
N GLY A 176 -15.19 10.93 0.94
CA GLY A 176 -15.41 10.77 2.38
C GLY A 176 -14.19 10.99 3.27
N VAL A 177 -13.09 11.54 2.74
CA VAL A 177 -11.93 11.97 3.51
C VAL A 177 -12.11 13.43 3.90
N GLU A 178 -12.04 13.72 5.18
CA GLU A 178 -12.08 15.08 5.72
C GLU A 178 -10.69 15.49 6.24
N PRO A 179 -10.40 16.79 6.33
CA PRO A 179 -9.20 17.29 6.99
C PRO A 179 -9.09 16.72 8.42
N PHE A 180 -7.86 16.44 8.85
CA PHE A 180 -7.63 15.86 10.18
C PHE A 180 -6.26 16.23 10.73
N HIS A 181 -6.10 16.06 12.04
CA HIS A 181 -4.82 16.21 12.73
C HIS A 181 -4.09 14.85 12.78
N ALA A 182 -2.87 14.80 12.24
CA ALA A 182 -2.02 13.62 12.25
C ALA A 182 -0.93 13.73 13.31
N LYS A 183 -0.62 12.61 13.97
CA LYS A 183 0.51 12.48 14.91
C LYS A 183 1.85 12.34 14.19
N SER A 184 1.84 12.03 12.91
CA SER A 184 3.04 12.00 12.06
C SER A 184 3.75 13.33 12.06
N TRP A 185 5.06 13.31 12.28
CA TRP A 185 5.93 14.46 12.04
C TRP A 185 5.99 14.73 10.55
N LEU A 186 5.79 15.99 10.16
CA LEU A 186 5.83 16.36 8.76
C LEU A 186 7.21 16.06 8.15
N TYR A 187 7.24 15.31 7.04
CA TYR A 187 8.45 15.13 6.24
C TYR A 187 8.64 16.30 5.28
N HIS A 188 9.89 16.70 5.10
CA HIS A 188 10.28 17.56 3.99
C HIS A 188 10.48 16.69 2.75
N VAL A 189 9.65 16.89 1.73
CA VAL A 189 9.61 16.05 0.52
C VAL A 189 9.66 16.84 -0.78
N THR A 190 9.66 18.17 -0.69
CA THR A 190 9.71 19.03 -1.89
C THR A 190 11.15 19.33 -2.31
N PRO A 191 11.40 19.39 -3.65
CA PRO A 191 10.47 19.04 -4.73
C PRO A 191 10.27 17.51 -4.84
N LEU A 192 9.06 17.07 -5.23
CA LEU A 192 8.85 15.67 -5.57
C LEU A 192 9.65 15.31 -6.83
N HIS A 193 10.23 14.10 -6.83
CA HIS A 193 11.06 13.61 -7.93
C HIS A 193 10.23 13.20 -9.14
N GLY A 194 10.68 13.61 -10.34
CA GLY A 194 10.05 13.29 -11.61
C GLY A 194 8.78 14.10 -11.88
N THR A 195 8.12 13.76 -12.99
CA THR A 195 6.87 14.41 -13.45
C THR A 195 5.66 13.54 -13.17
N GLY A 196 4.45 14.13 -13.28
CA GLY A 196 3.19 13.37 -13.15
C GLY A 196 2.81 13.03 -11.71
N ASN A 197 3.40 13.69 -10.72
CA ASN A 197 2.93 13.61 -9.35
C ASN A 197 1.68 14.49 -9.19
N THR A 198 0.59 13.93 -8.65
CA THR A 198 -0.63 14.66 -8.30
C THR A 198 -0.75 14.69 -6.78
N VAL A 199 -0.54 15.86 -6.17
CA VAL A 199 -0.67 16.06 -4.72
C VAL A 199 -2.15 16.03 -4.36
N LEU A 200 -2.54 15.14 -3.45
CA LEU A 200 -3.91 14.96 -2.97
C LEU A 200 -4.14 15.61 -1.61
N LEU A 201 -3.15 15.54 -0.73
CA LEU A 201 -3.20 16.14 0.60
C LEU A 201 -1.93 16.94 0.87
N GLU A 202 -2.11 18.05 1.54
CA GLU A 202 -1.03 18.85 2.12
C GLU A 202 -1.08 18.77 3.63
N GLY A 203 0.11 18.84 4.25
CA GLY A 203 0.26 18.86 5.68
C GLY A 203 1.02 20.12 6.12
N ARG A 204 0.52 20.80 7.14
CA ARG A 204 1.21 21.92 7.80
C ARG A 204 1.77 21.44 9.14
N SER A 205 3.07 21.63 9.35
CA SER A 205 3.72 21.29 10.61
C SER A 205 3.27 22.22 11.76
N ILE A 206 2.87 21.57 12.86
CA ILE A 206 2.60 22.22 14.14
C ILE A 206 3.78 21.93 15.06
N HIS A 207 4.29 22.95 15.77
CA HIS A 207 5.47 22.86 16.66
C HIS A 207 6.75 22.36 15.94
N SER A 208 6.96 22.85 14.71
CA SER A 208 8.19 22.57 13.95
C SER A 208 9.44 23.10 14.66
N ASP A 209 10.52 22.32 14.62
CA ASP A 209 11.87 22.78 15.01
C ASP A 209 12.59 23.52 13.87
N LYS A 210 11.95 23.71 12.70
CA LYS A 210 12.46 24.39 11.52
C LYS A 210 11.93 25.82 11.36
N ILE A 211 11.24 26.38 12.36
CA ILE A 211 10.62 27.73 12.26
C ILE A 211 11.60 28.80 11.80
N GLY A 212 12.85 28.77 12.26
CA GLY A 212 13.90 29.72 11.86
C GLY A 212 14.54 29.44 10.48
N LYS A 213 14.08 28.44 9.73
CA LYS A 213 14.63 27.95 8.45
C LYS A 213 13.54 27.67 7.43
N THR A 214 12.45 28.43 7.44
CA THR A 214 11.26 28.19 6.61
C THR A 214 11.51 28.36 5.11
N ASP A 215 12.50 29.16 4.73
CA ASP A 215 12.91 29.28 3.33
C ASP A 215 13.52 27.98 2.79
N GLN A 216 14.25 27.27 3.64
CA GLN A 216 14.83 25.97 3.29
C GLN A 216 13.87 24.81 3.58
N PHE A 217 13.06 24.90 4.63
CA PHE A 217 12.14 23.87 5.09
C PHE A 217 10.73 24.46 5.25
N PRO A 218 9.97 24.63 4.16
CA PRO A 218 8.61 25.16 4.23
C PRO A 218 7.74 24.34 5.19
N LEU A 219 6.96 25.04 6.03
CA LEU A 219 6.10 24.41 7.04
C LEU A 219 4.94 23.61 6.43
N THR A 220 4.66 23.80 5.14
CA THR A 220 3.65 23.02 4.39
C THR A 220 4.34 22.15 3.36
N GLN A 221 3.96 20.87 3.31
CA GLN A 221 4.51 19.87 2.41
C GLN A 221 3.40 18.96 1.89
N PRO A 222 3.56 18.37 0.69
CA PRO A 222 2.73 17.24 0.29
C PRO A 222 2.80 16.11 1.34
N VAL A 223 1.64 15.57 1.72
CA VAL A 223 1.58 14.41 2.63
C VAL A 223 0.93 13.18 2.01
N ALA A 224 0.23 13.34 0.87
CA ALA A 224 -0.24 12.24 0.04
C ALA A 224 -0.28 12.65 -1.42
N TRP A 225 0.14 11.74 -2.30
CA TRP A 225 0.13 11.98 -3.75
C TRP A 225 -0.01 10.68 -4.53
N THR A 226 -0.42 10.81 -5.79
CA THR A 226 -0.39 9.73 -6.76
C THR A 226 0.64 10.02 -7.84
N ARG A 227 1.14 8.96 -8.47
CA ARG A 227 2.03 9.00 -9.63
C ARG A 227 1.91 7.72 -10.45
N SER A 228 2.63 7.66 -11.57
CA SER A 228 2.85 6.43 -12.32
C SER A 228 4.30 5.98 -12.17
N TYR A 229 4.50 4.66 -12.04
CA TYR A 229 5.82 4.03 -12.11
C TYR A 229 5.73 2.74 -12.94
N ASN A 230 6.52 2.62 -14.01
CA ASN A 230 6.44 1.50 -14.96
C ASN A 230 5.01 1.20 -15.45
N GLY A 231 4.20 2.24 -15.69
CA GLY A 231 2.80 2.11 -16.10
C GLY A 231 1.82 1.77 -14.97
N ALA A 232 2.31 1.46 -13.77
CA ALA A 232 1.48 1.17 -12.62
C ALA A 232 0.97 2.45 -11.95
N ARG A 233 -0.23 2.37 -11.36
CA ARG A 233 -0.73 3.38 -10.42
C ARG A 233 -0.01 3.24 -9.09
N VAL A 234 0.58 4.32 -8.62
CA VAL A 234 1.26 4.39 -7.32
C VAL A 234 0.63 5.48 -6.47
N PHE A 235 0.34 5.15 -5.22
CA PHE A 235 -0.03 6.10 -4.18
C PHE A 235 1.05 6.10 -3.10
N PHE A 236 1.35 7.26 -2.58
CA PHE A 236 2.25 7.41 -1.44
C PHE A 236 1.69 8.39 -0.41
N THR A 237 1.95 8.11 0.87
CA THR A 237 1.68 9.05 1.96
C THR A 237 2.84 9.10 2.95
N THR A 238 3.20 10.31 3.40
CA THR A 238 4.17 10.51 4.49
C THR A 238 3.55 10.31 5.88
N LEU A 239 2.24 10.13 5.94
CA LEU A 239 1.51 9.76 7.16
C LEU A 239 1.71 8.29 7.47
N GLY A 240 1.47 7.87 8.71
CA GLY A 240 1.62 6.47 9.10
C GLY A 240 1.99 6.26 10.56
N HIS A 241 2.13 7.31 11.37
CA HIS A 241 2.22 7.14 12.82
C HIS A 241 1.01 6.33 13.31
N PRO A 242 1.16 5.38 14.26
CA PRO A 242 0.04 4.56 14.73
C PRO A 242 -1.20 5.39 15.10
N GLY A 243 -1.01 6.53 15.76
CA GLY A 243 -2.08 7.44 16.12
C GLY A 243 -2.82 8.08 14.94
N ASP A 244 -2.24 8.11 13.73
CA ASP A 244 -2.95 8.62 12.55
C ASP A 244 -4.12 7.69 12.18
N PHE A 245 -3.98 6.38 12.42
CA PHE A 245 -5.02 5.39 12.11
C PHE A 245 -6.20 5.39 13.09
N GLU A 246 -6.16 6.18 14.16
CA GLU A 246 -7.34 6.48 14.97
C GLU A 246 -8.33 7.35 14.20
N SER A 247 -7.84 8.16 13.24
CA SER A 247 -8.67 8.96 12.34
C SER A 247 -9.38 8.08 11.30
N PRO A 248 -10.72 8.15 11.19
CA PRO A 248 -11.46 7.52 10.09
C PRO A 248 -10.98 8.00 8.72
N SER A 249 -10.60 9.29 8.58
CA SER A 249 -10.09 9.88 7.34
C SER A 249 -8.78 9.22 6.91
N MET A 250 -7.84 8.95 7.82
CA MET A 250 -6.59 8.25 7.47
C MET A 250 -6.84 6.83 6.99
N ARG A 251 -7.69 6.06 7.68
CA ARG A 251 -8.03 4.70 7.26
C ARG A 251 -8.74 4.69 5.91
N ARG A 252 -9.72 5.60 5.72
CA ARG A 252 -10.46 5.73 4.46
C ARG A 252 -9.58 6.14 3.30
N LEU A 253 -8.65 7.08 3.53
CA LEU A 253 -7.65 7.48 2.53
C LEU A 253 -6.90 6.26 1.98
N LEU A 254 -6.41 5.40 2.87
CA LEU A 254 -5.61 4.23 2.48
C LEU A 254 -6.46 3.18 1.75
N ILE A 255 -7.68 2.89 2.24
CA ILE A 255 -8.58 1.93 1.61
C ILE A 255 -9.05 2.44 0.24
N ASN A 256 -9.43 3.72 0.13
CA ASN A 256 -9.76 4.34 -1.15
C ASN A 256 -8.59 4.27 -2.15
N ALA A 257 -7.35 4.49 -1.65
CA ALA A 257 -6.16 4.39 -2.49
C ALA A 257 -5.96 2.96 -3.03
N ILE A 258 -6.26 1.93 -2.24
CA ILE A 258 -6.23 0.53 -2.68
C ILE A 258 -7.28 0.27 -3.77
N PHE A 259 -8.51 0.74 -3.58
CA PHE A 259 -9.56 0.64 -4.61
C PHE A 259 -9.13 1.33 -5.89
N TRP A 260 -8.70 2.60 -5.80
CA TRP A 260 -8.27 3.39 -6.94
C TRP A 260 -7.10 2.74 -7.67
N ALA A 261 -6.10 2.27 -6.94
CA ALA A 261 -4.90 1.66 -7.51
C ALA A 261 -5.24 0.39 -8.32
N LEU A 262 -6.18 -0.43 -7.82
CA LEU A 262 -6.70 -1.62 -8.49
C LEU A 262 -7.71 -1.31 -9.62
N GLY A 263 -8.00 -0.03 -9.91
CA GLY A 263 -9.00 0.34 -10.90
C GLY A 263 -10.45 0.02 -10.50
N ARG A 264 -10.68 -0.20 -9.21
CA ARG A 264 -12.04 -0.42 -8.68
C ARG A 264 -12.69 0.92 -8.35
N GLU A 265 -14.01 0.95 -8.49
CA GLU A 265 -14.78 2.13 -8.10
C GLU A 265 -14.70 2.35 -6.59
N VAL A 266 -14.34 3.56 -6.18
CA VAL A 266 -14.45 4.02 -4.79
C VAL A 266 -15.90 4.49 -4.60
N PRO A 267 -16.64 4.01 -3.56
CA PRO A 267 -17.98 4.49 -3.26
C PRO A 267 -18.04 6.03 -3.12
N GLU A 268 -19.18 6.67 -3.45
CA GLU A 268 -19.32 8.14 -3.39
C GLU A 268 -19.00 8.72 -2.01
N GLY A 269 -19.44 8.06 -0.93
CA GLY A 269 -19.14 8.44 0.46
C GLY A 269 -17.76 7.96 0.97
N GLY A 270 -16.94 7.36 0.07
CA GLY A 270 -15.72 6.65 0.43
C GLY A 270 -15.96 5.20 0.87
N ALA A 271 -14.92 4.40 0.88
CA ALA A 271 -14.99 3.02 1.34
C ALA A 271 -15.24 2.97 2.87
N ASP A 272 -15.93 1.92 3.33
CA ASP A 272 -16.05 1.65 4.77
C ASP A 272 -14.66 1.38 5.37
N ALA A 273 -14.29 2.17 6.35
CA ALA A 273 -12.97 2.15 6.98
C ALA A 273 -13.05 1.91 8.50
N GLU A 274 -14.22 1.44 8.99
CA GLU A 274 -14.36 1.13 10.40
C GLU A 274 -13.56 -0.14 10.74
N PRO A 275 -12.72 -0.11 11.78
CA PRO A 275 -12.01 -1.30 12.23
C PRO A 275 -13.00 -2.41 12.63
N VAL A 276 -12.63 -3.65 12.32
CA VAL A 276 -13.41 -4.82 12.71
C VAL A 276 -13.29 -5.04 14.22
N THR A 277 -12.06 -4.94 14.71
CA THR A 277 -11.78 -4.90 16.14
C THR A 277 -11.45 -3.45 16.53
N PRO A 278 -11.96 -2.92 17.67
CA PRO A 278 -11.66 -1.56 18.10
C PRO A 278 -10.15 -1.29 18.09
N TYR A 279 -9.74 -0.29 17.32
CA TYR A 279 -8.35 0.08 17.21
C TYR A 279 -7.98 1.13 18.26
N LYS A 280 -6.88 0.87 18.95
CA LYS A 280 -6.18 1.83 19.80
C LYS A 280 -4.72 1.87 19.34
N ALA A 281 -4.21 3.07 19.11
CA ALA A 281 -2.83 3.24 18.67
C ALA A 281 -1.84 2.66 19.69
N PRO A 282 -0.96 1.73 19.28
CA PRO A 282 0.18 1.33 20.10
C PRO A 282 1.19 2.47 20.18
N GLU A 283 2.03 2.43 21.22
CA GLU A 283 3.20 3.31 21.27
C GLU A 283 4.20 2.96 20.17
N THR A 284 4.88 3.98 19.65
CA THR A 284 6.01 3.80 18.73
C THR A 284 7.19 3.14 19.45
N PHE A 285 8.08 2.48 18.70
CA PHE A 285 9.32 1.99 19.29
C PHE A 285 10.25 3.16 19.62
N ASP A 286 10.84 3.10 20.81
CA ASP A 286 11.91 4.00 21.21
C ASP A 286 13.23 3.49 20.60
N LEU A 287 13.62 4.06 19.49
CA LEU A 287 14.82 3.65 18.76
C LEU A 287 16.11 3.87 19.54
N SER A 288 16.11 4.71 20.58
CA SER A 288 17.28 4.88 21.46
C SER A 288 17.55 3.66 22.34
N LYS A 289 16.55 2.77 22.48
CA LYS A 289 16.62 1.53 23.26
C LYS A 289 16.78 0.27 22.40
N VAL A 290 16.83 0.42 21.07
CA VAL A 290 17.00 -0.67 20.12
C VAL A 290 18.43 -0.62 19.63
N GLY A 291 19.33 -1.26 20.37
CA GLY A 291 20.73 -1.49 20.02
C GLY A 291 20.94 -2.90 19.47
#